data_21f24d0ceea23a3dd9219dcd75787498
#
_entry.id   21f24d0ceea23a3dd9219dcd75787498
#
_cell.length_a   1.000
_cell.length_b   1.000
_cell.length_c   1.000
_cell.angle_alpha   90.00
_cell.angle_beta   90.00
_cell.angle_gamma   90.00
#
_symmetry.space_group_name_H-M   'P 1'
#
loop_
_entity.id
_entity.type
_entity.pdbx_description
1 polymer ?
#
loop_
_entity_poly.entity_id
_entity_poly.type
_entity_poly.pdbx_seq_one_letter_code
_entity_poly.pdbx_strand_id
1 'polypeptide(L)'
;MTADAADGLIAYLKASPSPFHAVATSARLLEAAGFSGMTESSPMPTAPGRHYLIRGGSLVAWSTERAAGPATPFRVVGAHTDSPNLRIKPQPDLARAGFRQLGVEVYGGPLLSSWLDRDLGLSGRVTIRAGTELDAIRARAARDLVISATGSVAADAEDDDPSEVMPAPGDAAPAGATTVLVRFDEPLLRVAQLAIHLDRAVNTDGVKLNPQQHLSPIWGLGAEPGDFTAFLAEQIGVDRADVLGWDVMTHDVQGPQRIGAEREFVAGGRMDNLATSFAGTRALIDACDAPAVNATATGPQPIPLLVLFDHAEGGSTSERGANSTLL
;
A
#
# COMPACT_ATOMS: atom_id res chain seq x y z
N MET A 1 -13.27 9.93 23.80
CA MET A 1 -13.48 10.69 22.55
C MET A 1 -13.15 9.72 21.44
N THR A 2 -14.11 9.24 20.73
CA THR A 2 -13.83 8.45 19.53
C THR A 2 -13.10 9.40 18.58
N ALA A 3 -11.82 9.12 18.30
CA ALA A 3 -11.16 9.75 17.17
C ALA A 3 -12.14 9.64 16.00
N ASP A 4 -12.41 10.75 15.33
CA ASP A 4 -13.38 10.75 14.24
C ASP A 4 -12.95 9.68 13.24
N ALA A 5 -13.83 8.74 12.95
CA ALA A 5 -13.53 7.62 12.02
C ALA A 5 -13.05 8.12 10.65
N ALA A 6 -13.49 9.32 10.26
CA ALA A 6 -13.05 9.97 9.03
C ALA A 6 -11.58 10.42 9.10
N ASP A 7 -11.09 10.92 10.23
CA ASP A 7 -9.68 11.29 10.40
C ASP A 7 -8.81 10.03 10.43
N GLY A 8 -9.27 8.96 11.08
CA GLY A 8 -8.64 7.65 11.03
C GLY A 8 -8.54 7.09 9.61
N LEU A 9 -9.60 7.24 8.80
CA LEU A 9 -9.57 6.84 7.39
C LEU A 9 -8.58 7.68 6.58
N ILE A 10 -8.55 9.00 6.77
CA ILE A 10 -7.61 9.90 6.10
C ILE A 10 -6.16 9.51 6.43
N ALA A 11 -5.85 9.27 7.70
CA ALA A 11 -4.53 8.82 8.12
C ALA A 11 -4.15 7.47 7.50
N TYR A 12 -5.08 6.51 7.48
CA TYR A 12 -4.88 5.21 6.87
C TYR A 12 -4.61 5.31 5.36
N LEU A 13 -5.40 6.09 4.63
CA LEU A 13 -5.23 6.33 3.20
C LEU A 13 -3.90 7.01 2.89
N LYS A 14 -3.50 7.99 3.70
CA LYS A 14 -2.22 8.69 3.59
C LYS A 14 -1.05 7.72 3.78
N ALA A 15 -1.12 6.85 4.79
CA ALA A 15 -0.08 5.87 5.09
C ALA A 15 -0.04 4.68 4.12
N SER A 16 -1.00 4.56 3.19
CA SER A 16 -1.19 3.39 2.32
C SER A 16 -1.13 3.73 0.82
N PRO A 17 0.00 4.30 0.30
CA PRO A 17 0.09 4.69 -1.10
C PRO A 17 0.23 3.49 -2.06
N SER A 18 0.59 2.30 -1.58
CA SER A 18 0.66 1.05 -2.34
C SER A 18 0.06 -0.11 -1.54
N PRO A 19 -0.24 -1.28 -2.15
CA PRO A 19 -0.73 -2.46 -1.44
C PRO A 19 0.20 -2.89 -0.29
N PHE A 20 1.49 -2.80 -0.50
CA PHE A 20 2.52 -3.16 0.49
C PHE A 20 2.47 -2.24 1.73
N HIS A 21 2.25 -0.95 1.51
CA HIS A 21 2.04 0.01 2.59
C HIS A 21 0.69 -0.20 3.29
N ALA A 22 -0.36 -0.58 2.56
CA ALA A 22 -1.67 -0.85 3.13
C ALA A 22 -1.62 -2.03 4.12
N VAL A 23 -0.95 -3.14 3.76
CA VAL A 23 -0.79 -4.27 4.69
C VAL A 23 0.13 -3.92 5.85
N ALA A 24 1.20 -3.15 5.63
CA ALA A 24 2.09 -2.68 6.70
C ALA A 24 1.32 -1.78 7.70
N THR A 25 0.49 -0.88 7.20
CA THR A 25 -0.36 0.00 8.03
C THR A 25 -1.41 -0.80 8.81
N SER A 26 -2.07 -1.79 8.17
CA SER A 26 -3.01 -2.68 8.85
C SER A 26 -2.31 -3.52 9.91
N ALA A 27 -1.12 -4.06 9.62
CA ALA A 27 -0.32 -4.83 10.57
C ALA A 27 0.03 -4.01 11.81
N ARG A 28 0.48 -2.76 11.64
CA ARG A 28 0.75 -1.84 12.76
C ARG A 28 -0.48 -1.62 13.66
N LEU A 29 -1.66 -1.42 13.05
CA LEU A 29 -2.91 -1.28 13.81
C LEU A 29 -3.27 -2.56 14.57
N LEU A 30 -3.07 -3.73 13.96
CA LEU A 30 -3.30 -5.03 14.57
C LEU A 30 -2.31 -5.30 15.70
N GLU A 31 -1.01 -5.03 15.50
CA GLU A 31 0.03 -5.17 16.54
C GLU A 31 -0.24 -4.31 17.76
N ALA A 32 -0.65 -3.05 17.55
CA ALA A 32 -1.06 -2.15 18.63
C ALA A 32 -2.28 -2.68 19.41
N ALA A 33 -3.10 -3.55 18.78
CA ALA A 33 -4.23 -4.25 19.39
C ALA A 33 -3.89 -5.66 19.88
N GLY A 34 -2.60 -6.03 19.99
CA GLY A 34 -2.14 -7.30 20.56
C GLY A 34 -2.17 -8.49 19.59
N PHE A 35 -2.27 -8.25 18.29
CA PHE A 35 -2.09 -9.31 17.29
C PHE A 35 -0.60 -9.61 17.08
N SER A 36 -0.28 -10.87 16.85
CA SER A 36 1.09 -11.36 16.59
C SER A 36 1.24 -11.77 15.14
N GLY A 37 2.29 -11.28 14.48
CA GLY A 37 2.65 -11.66 13.12
C GLY A 37 3.18 -13.08 13.03
N MET A 38 2.81 -13.78 11.97
CA MET A 38 3.27 -15.12 11.64
C MET A 38 3.82 -15.16 10.22
N THR A 39 4.65 -16.15 9.92
CA THR A 39 5.02 -16.50 8.55
C THR A 39 4.24 -17.74 8.11
N GLU A 40 4.08 -17.95 6.80
CA GLU A 40 3.39 -19.12 6.26
C GLU A 40 4.06 -20.46 6.62
N SER A 41 5.35 -20.43 6.89
CA SER A 41 6.11 -21.59 7.34
C SER A 41 5.97 -21.86 8.84
N SER A 42 5.35 -20.94 9.60
CA SER A 42 5.15 -21.12 11.03
C SER A 42 4.07 -22.17 11.30
N PRO A 43 4.25 -23.04 12.31
CA PRO A 43 3.17 -23.92 12.74
C PRO A 43 1.95 -23.10 13.18
N MET A 44 0.74 -23.60 12.86
CA MET A 44 -0.49 -22.97 13.34
C MET A 44 -0.52 -22.95 14.87
N PRO A 45 -0.86 -21.79 15.49
CA PRO A 45 -0.92 -21.66 16.94
C PRO A 45 -1.98 -22.61 17.52
N THR A 46 -1.63 -23.32 18.57
CA THR A 46 -2.53 -24.20 19.32
C THR A 46 -3.21 -23.51 20.49
N ALA A 47 -2.60 -22.44 21.01
CA ALA A 47 -3.19 -21.61 22.06
C ALA A 47 -4.14 -20.57 21.46
N PRO A 48 -5.24 -20.21 22.15
CA PRO A 48 -6.08 -19.08 21.75
C PRO A 48 -5.28 -17.78 21.69
N GLY A 49 -5.53 -16.96 20.67
CA GLY A 49 -4.80 -15.71 20.48
C GLY A 49 -5.26 -14.93 19.26
N ARG A 50 -4.62 -13.78 19.06
CA ARG A 50 -4.79 -12.87 17.92
C ARG A 50 -3.58 -12.99 16.99
N HIS A 51 -3.82 -13.29 15.74
CA HIS A 51 -2.76 -13.59 14.79
C HIS A 51 -3.01 -12.89 13.46
N TYR A 52 -1.93 -12.59 12.74
CA TYR A 52 -1.99 -12.19 11.34
C TYR A 52 -0.82 -12.78 10.56
N LEU A 53 -1.00 -12.90 9.24
CA LEU A 53 0.07 -13.19 8.29
C LEU A 53 -0.04 -12.28 7.07
N ILE A 54 1.09 -12.05 6.42
CA ILE A 54 1.19 -11.22 5.22
C ILE A 54 1.83 -12.05 4.11
N ARG A 55 1.28 -11.94 2.90
CA ARG A 55 1.86 -12.43 1.65
C ARG A 55 1.85 -11.30 0.63
N GLY A 56 3.01 -10.67 0.40
CA GLY A 56 3.11 -9.50 -0.48
C GLY A 56 2.22 -8.34 -0.04
N GLY A 57 1.28 -7.97 -0.90
CA GLY A 57 0.26 -6.94 -0.61
C GLY A 57 -1.02 -7.48 0.02
N SER A 58 -1.06 -8.77 0.45
CA SER A 58 -2.23 -9.38 1.08
C SER A 58 -2.01 -9.67 2.55
N LEU A 59 -3.09 -9.59 3.35
CA LEU A 59 -3.06 -9.83 4.78
C LEU A 59 -4.26 -10.69 5.20
N VAL A 60 -4.01 -11.67 6.08
CA VAL A 60 -5.05 -12.43 6.76
C VAL A 60 -4.88 -12.24 8.27
N ALA A 61 -5.94 -11.86 8.99
CA ALA A 61 -5.90 -11.68 10.44
C ALA A 61 -7.13 -12.33 11.10
N TRP A 62 -6.93 -12.95 12.26
CA TRP A 62 -7.99 -13.65 12.98
C TRP A 62 -7.74 -13.67 14.48
N SER A 63 -8.81 -13.96 15.25
CA SER A 63 -8.69 -14.22 16.69
C SER A 63 -9.40 -15.51 17.07
N THR A 64 -8.69 -16.39 17.76
CA THR A 64 -9.21 -17.63 18.33
C THR A 64 -9.52 -17.53 19.83
N GLU A 65 -9.38 -16.35 20.44
CA GLU A 65 -9.58 -16.14 21.90
C GLU A 65 -10.95 -16.61 22.41
N ARG A 66 -11.98 -16.58 21.55
CA ARG A 66 -13.35 -16.96 21.89
C ARG A 66 -13.83 -18.22 21.16
N ALA A 67 -12.91 -18.93 20.51
CA ALA A 67 -13.24 -20.18 19.83
C ALA A 67 -13.63 -21.26 20.86
N ALA A 68 -14.77 -21.91 20.63
CA ALA A 68 -15.25 -22.97 21.51
C ALA A 68 -14.59 -24.35 21.24
N GLY A 69 -13.95 -24.50 20.08
CA GLY A 69 -13.28 -25.73 19.67
C GLY A 69 -13.08 -25.79 18.15
N PRO A 70 -12.61 -26.93 17.63
CA PRO A 70 -12.26 -27.11 16.22
C PRO A 70 -13.40 -26.89 15.22
N ALA A 71 -14.65 -27.02 15.66
CA ALA A 71 -15.83 -26.78 14.82
C ALA A 71 -16.41 -25.37 14.93
N THR A 72 -15.69 -24.43 15.56
CA THR A 72 -16.13 -23.04 15.64
C THR A 72 -16.14 -22.40 14.26
N PRO A 73 -17.28 -21.84 13.79
CA PRO A 73 -17.38 -21.27 12.46
C PRO A 73 -16.59 -19.96 12.36
N PHE A 74 -16.16 -19.61 11.15
CA PHE A 74 -15.56 -18.32 10.84
C PHE A 74 -16.63 -17.28 10.46
N ARG A 75 -16.37 -16.02 10.81
CA ARG A 75 -17.05 -14.85 10.24
C ARG A 75 -16.03 -14.03 9.48
N VAL A 76 -16.09 -14.12 8.15
CA VAL A 76 -15.09 -13.54 7.26
C VAL A 76 -15.54 -12.18 6.77
N VAL A 77 -14.64 -11.20 6.82
CA VAL A 77 -14.73 -9.90 6.12
C VAL A 77 -13.61 -9.87 5.10
N GLY A 78 -13.96 -9.68 3.83
CA GLY A 78 -13.01 -9.56 2.72
C GLY A 78 -12.97 -8.13 2.19
N ALA A 79 -11.77 -7.66 1.86
CA ALA A 79 -11.51 -6.40 1.17
C ALA A 79 -10.25 -6.54 0.31
N HIS A 80 -9.82 -5.48 -0.39
CA HIS A 80 -8.56 -5.50 -1.13
C HIS A 80 -7.71 -4.25 -0.89
N THR A 81 -6.41 -4.39 -1.10
CA THR A 81 -5.39 -3.38 -0.79
C THR A 81 -4.90 -2.64 -2.02
N ASP A 82 -5.02 -3.27 -3.20
CA ASP A 82 -4.59 -2.70 -4.46
C ASP A 82 -5.62 -1.69 -4.99
N SER A 83 -5.15 -0.78 -5.81
CA SER A 83 -5.95 0.22 -6.53
C SER A 83 -5.34 0.46 -7.90
N PRO A 84 -6.11 0.93 -8.89
CA PRO A 84 -5.58 1.27 -10.20
C PRO A 84 -4.43 2.26 -10.11
N ASN A 85 -3.36 2.00 -10.87
CA ASN A 85 -2.16 2.83 -10.86
C ASN A 85 -1.34 2.67 -12.17
N LEU A 86 -0.22 3.41 -12.26
CA LEU A 86 0.79 3.26 -13.30
C LEU A 86 2.03 2.59 -12.68
N ARG A 87 2.28 1.32 -13.02
CA ARG A 87 3.43 0.56 -12.53
C ARG A 87 4.66 0.83 -13.37
N ILE A 88 5.79 1.06 -12.71
CA ILE A 88 7.07 1.29 -13.38
C ILE A 88 7.56 -0.04 -13.97
N LYS A 89 7.84 -0.04 -15.28
CA LYS A 89 8.35 -1.23 -15.99
C LYS A 89 9.74 -1.64 -15.51
N PRO A 90 10.15 -2.92 -15.68
CA PRO A 90 11.51 -3.37 -15.34
C PRO A 90 12.63 -2.67 -16.12
N GLN A 91 12.34 -2.16 -17.31
CA GLN A 91 13.22 -1.31 -18.13
C GLN A 91 12.49 -0.02 -18.47
N PRO A 92 12.42 0.93 -17.51
CA PRO A 92 11.51 2.07 -17.64
C PRO A 92 12.12 3.26 -18.37
N ASP A 93 13.45 3.30 -18.50
CA ASP A 93 14.16 4.49 -18.93
C ASP A 93 13.91 4.81 -20.42
N LEU A 94 13.29 5.95 -20.67
CA LEU A 94 12.94 6.46 -21.99
C LEU A 94 13.43 7.90 -22.13
N ALA A 95 13.69 8.32 -23.38
CA ALA A 95 13.92 9.71 -23.74
C ALA A 95 13.10 10.06 -24.98
N ARG A 96 12.32 11.16 -24.92
CA ARG A 96 11.53 11.62 -26.05
C ARG A 96 11.42 13.15 -26.03
N ALA A 97 11.66 13.76 -27.17
CA ALA A 97 11.49 15.21 -27.36
C ALA A 97 12.23 16.09 -26.32
N GLY A 98 13.41 15.65 -25.85
CA GLY A 98 14.19 16.36 -24.85
C GLY A 98 13.78 16.13 -23.41
N PHE A 99 12.81 15.24 -23.16
CA PHE A 99 12.39 14.85 -21.83
C PHE A 99 12.82 13.41 -21.52
N ARG A 100 13.28 13.19 -20.29
CA ARG A 100 13.38 11.87 -19.70
C ARG A 100 12.01 11.43 -19.24
N GLN A 101 11.64 10.22 -19.59
CA GLN A 101 10.34 9.63 -19.25
C GLN A 101 10.53 8.25 -18.65
N LEU A 102 9.54 7.80 -17.87
CA LEU A 102 9.48 6.42 -17.39
C LEU A 102 8.42 5.64 -18.16
N GLY A 103 8.80 4.45 -18.63
CA GLY A 103 7.88 3.48 -19.18
C GLY A 103 7.02 2.87 -18.07
N VAL A 104 5.71 2.94 -18.25
CA VAL A 104 4.76 2.42 -17.27
C VAL A 104 3.83 1.38 -17.89
N GLU A 105 3.28 0.52 -17.03
CA GLU A 105 2.16 -0.35 -17.36
C GLU A 105 0.94 0.09 -16.57
N VAL A 106 -0.20 0.18 -17.25
CA VAL A 106 -1.48 0.50 -16.61
C VAL A 106 -1.95 -0.72 -15.83
N TYR A 107 -2.14 -0.58 -14.54
CA TYR A 107 -2.62 -1.63 -13.66
C TYR A 107 -4.07 -1.38 -13.26
N GLY A 108 -4.91 -2.42 -13.37
CA GLY A 108 -6.34 -2.33 -13.07
C GLY A 108 -7.14 -1.57 -14.12
N GLY A 109 -8.25 -0.98 -13.71
CA GLY A 109 -9.18 -0.22 -14.55
C GLY A 109 -9.19 1.28 -14.26
N PRO A 110 -8.06 2.04 -14.38
CA PRO A 110 -8.05 3.46 -14.06
C PRO A 110 -8.83 4.30 -15.07
N LEU A 111 -9.39 5.40 -14.61
CA LEU A 111 -9.81 6.50 -15.48
C LEU A 111 -8.54 7.21 -15.97
N LEU A 112 -8.07 6.89 -17.17
CA LEU A 112 -6.78 7.37 -17.68
C LEU A 112 -6.64 8.89 -17.66
N SER A 113 -7.73 9.60 -17.97
CA SER A 113 -7.75 11.07 -17.96
C SER A 113 -7.54 11.69 -16.59
N SER A 114 -7.86 10.98 -15.51
CA SER A 114 -7.66 11.48 -14.14
C SER A 114 -6.20 11.51 -13.72
N TRP A 115 -5.29 10.90 -14.47
CA TRP A 115 -3.84 10.89 -14.23
C TRP A 115 -3.11 12.03 -14.92
N LEU A 116 -3.79 12.73 -15.85
CA LEU A 116 -3.20 13.86 -16.56
C LEU A 116 -3.06 15.07 -15.63
N ASP A 117 -1.94 15.78 -15.78
CA ASP A 117 -1.59 17.01 -15.06
C ASP A 117 -1.59 16.90 -13.52
N ARG A 118 -1.50 15.68 -12.99
CA ARG A 118 -1.27 15.45 -11.56
C ARG A 118 0.21 15.35 -11.25
N ASP A 119 0.57 15.89 -10.10
CA ASP A 119 1.88 15.65 -9.52
C ASP A 119 1.90 14.28 -8.88
N LEU A 120 2.83 13.44 -9.33
CA LEU A 120 2.89 12.04 -8.93
C LEU A 120 4.21 11.75 -8.19
N GLY A 121 4.06 11.06 -7.07
CA GLY A 121 5.13 10.40 -6.35
C GLY A 121 5.25 8.93 -6.74
N LEU A 122 6.15 8.23 -6.07
CA LEU A 122 6.42 6.81 -6.26
C LEU A 122 6.33 6.07 -4.92
N SER A 123 5.74 4.90 -4.94
CA SER A 123 5.68 4.01 -3.78
C SER A 123 5.66 2.55 -4.20
N GLY A 124 6.09 1.68 -3.31
CA GLY A 124 6.12 0.26 -3.60
C GLY A 124 7.19 -0.47 -2.80
N ARG A 125 7.79 -1.47 -3.40
CA ARG A 125 8.88 -2.24 -2.82
C ARG A 125 10.03 -2.41 -3.79
N VAL A 126 11.24 -2.49 -3.24
CA VAL A 126 12.47 -2.75 -3.96
C VAL A 126 13.16 -3.96 -3.33
N THR A 127 13.57 -4.91 -4.15
CA THR A 127 14.37 -6.05 -3.72
C THR A 127 15.84 -5.74 -3.96
N ILE A 128 16.63 -5.83 -2.91
CA ILE A 128 18.05 -5.51 -2.90
C ILE A 128 18.87 -6.70 -2.40
N ARG A 129 20.14 -6.76 -2.78
CA ARG A 129 21.07 -7.76 -2.27
C ARG A 129 21.29 -7.57 -0.76
N ALA A 130 21.22 -8.65 0.03
CA ALA A 130 21.50 -8.58 1.46
C ALA A 130 22.97 -8.25 1.70
N GLY A 131 23.23 -7.32 2.64
CA GLY A 131 24.56 -6.88 3.04
C GLY A 131 24.50 -6.09 4.35
N THR A 132 25.69 -5.80 4.92
CA THR A 132 25.82 -5.16 6.25
C THR A 132 25.22 -3.75 6.33
N GLU A 133 25.18 -3.02 5.23
CA GLU A 133 24.57 -1.67 5.19
C GLU A 133 23.05 -1.70 5.36
N LEU A 134 22.40 -2.79 4.93
CA LEU A 134 20.96 -3.00 5.11
C LEU A 134 20.54 -3.20 6.56
N ASP A 135 21.41 -3.72 7.40
CA ASP A 135 21.15 -3.81 8.83
C ASP A 135 21.10 -2.42 9.49
N ALA A 136 21.79 -1.42 8.91
CA ALA A 136 21.69 -0.03 9.35
C ALA A 136 20.36 0.62 8.92
N ILE A 137 19.87 0.34 7.70
CA ILE A 137 18.54 0.78 7.22
C ILE A 137 17.44 0.13 8.06
N ARG A 138 17.53 -1.18 8.32
CA ARG A 138 16.61 -1.90 9.22
C ARG A 138 16.63 -1.36 10.64
N ALA A 139 17.83 -1.05 11.17
CA ALA A 139 17.97 -0.50 12.51
C ALA A 139 17.44 0.94 12.62
N ARG A 140 17.49 1.72 11.55
CA ARG A 140 16.89 3.06 11.46
C ARG A 140 15.36 2.95 11.40
N ALA A 141 14.82 2.17 10.47
CA ALA A 141 13.38 1.93 10.34
C ALA A 141 12.76 1.33 11.62
N ALA A 142 13.47 0.43 12.30
CA ALA A 142 13.02 -0.12 13.58
C ALA A 142 13.03 0.92 14.72
N ARG A 143 13.91 1.92 14.68
CA ARG A 143 13.95 3.03 15.65
C ARG A 143 12.80 4.01 15.41
N ASP A 144 12.51 4.33 14.19
CA ASP A 144 11.41 5.22 13.82
C ASP A 144 10.06 4.57 14.14
N LEU A 145 9.96 3.24 14.01
CA LEU A 145 8.80 2.46 14.45
C LEU A 145 8.56 2.51 15.97
N VAL A 146 9.62 2.52 16.77
CA VAL A 146 9.55 2.58 18.24
C VAL A 146 9.08 3.96 18.74
N ILE A 147 9.44 5.03 18.04
CA ILE A 147 9.00 6.39 18.38
C ILE A 147 7.51 6.57 18.09
N SER A 148 6.98 5.91 17.07
CA SER A 148 5.54 5.93 16.73
C SER A 148 4.66 5.05 17.62
N ALA A 149 5.21 4.04 18.31
CA ALA A 149 4.47 3.10 19.14
C ALA A 149 4.08 3.64 20.54
N THR A 150 4.66 4.75 20.99
CA THR A 150 4.45 5.31 22.33
C THR A 150 3.40 6.43 22.40
N GLY A 151 2.76 6.77 21.34
CA GLY A 151 1.74 7.81 21.36
C GLY A 151 0.67 7.55 20.34
N SER A 152 -0.58 7.60 20.76
CA SER A 152 -1.78 7.80 19.94
C SER A 152 -1.49 8.02 18.44
N VAL A 153 -2.36 7.57 17.56
CA VAL A 153 -2.47 8.13 16.20
C VAL A 153 -2.81 9.62 16.40
N ALA A 154 -1.81 10.38 16.80
CA ALA A 154 -1.91 11.82 16.93
C ALA A 154 -1.87 12.38 15.50
N ALA A 155 -2.84 13.25 15.23
CA ALA A 155 -2.95 14.00 13.98
C ALA A 155 -1.82 15.02 13.75
N ASP A 156 -0.70 14.87 14.42
CA ASP A 156 0.41 15.83 14.47
C ASP A 156 1.70 15.27 13.83
N ALA A 157 1.58 14.45 12.79
CA ALA A 157 2.74 14.11 11.97
C ALA A 157 3.03 15.26 10.98
N GLU A 158 3.50 16.40 11.51
CA GLU A 158 3.98 17.53 10.69
C GLU A 158 5.44 17.37 10.22
N ASP A 159 6.13 16.29 10.61
CA ASP A 159 7.54 16.01 10.27
C ASP A 159 7.75 14.61 9.64
N ASP A 160 6.81 14.11 8.84
CA ASP A 160 7.07 12.93 8.01
C ASP A 160 8.09 13.30 6.92
N ASP A 161 9.32 12.75 7.02
CA ASP A 161 10.30 12.76 5.92
C ASP A 161 9.60 12.27 4.65
N PRO A 162 9.55 13.07 3.57
CA PRO A 162 8.84 12.73 2.34
C PRO A 162 9.40 11.49 1.62
N SER A 163 10.52 10.95 2.08
CA SER A 163 11.11 9.71 1.57
C SER A 163 11.23 8.67 2.69
N GLU A 164 10.36 7.67 2.68
CA GLU A 164 10.36 6.58 3.66
C GLU A 164 10.92 5.30 3.03
N VAL A 165 11.92 4.68 3.70
CA VAL A 165 12.47 3.36 3.35
C VAL A 165 12.34 2.44 4.55
N MET A 166 11.51 1.39 4.44
CA MET A 166 11.24 0.43 5.53
C MET A 166 11.41 -1.02 5.06
N PRO A 167 11.73 -1.97 5.96
CA PRO A 167 11.62 -3.39 5.64
C PRO A 167 10.19 -3.75 5.22
N ALA A 168 10.03 -4.53 4.14
CA ALA A 168 8.72 -5.03 3.74
C ALA A 168 8.26 -6.12 4.72
N PRO A 169 7.03 -6.02 5.28
CA PRO A 169 6.51 -7.05 6.15
C PRO A 169 6.17 -8.32 5.36
N GLY A 170 6.39 -9.49 5.96
CA GLY A 170 5.78 -10.76 5.61
C GLY A 170 6.39 -11.56 4.45
N ASP A 171 7.14 -10.97 3.54
CA ASP A 171 7.75 -11.72 2.44
C ASP A 171 9.09 -12.35 2.86
N ALA A 172 9.21 -13.67 2.71
CA ALA A 172 10.51 -14.31 2.71
C ALA A 172 11.23 -13.91 1.41
N ALA A 173 12.14 -12.93 1.50
CA ALA A 173 13.01 -12.61 0.38
C ALA A 173 13.83 -13.85 -0.02
N PRO A 174 14.19 -14.03 -1.29
CA PRO A 174 15.12 -15.07 -1.70
C PRO A 174 16.40 -15.05 -0.86
N ALA A 175 17.01 -16.21 -0.67
CA ALA A 175 18.27 -16.28 0.08
C ALA A 175 19.30 -15.28 -0.50
N GLY A 176 19.87 -14.42 0.34
CA GLY A 176 20.81 -13.39 -0.08
C GLY A 176 20.15 -12.11 -0.65
N ALA A 177 18.86 -11.94 -0.48
CA ALA A 177 18.14 -10.70 -0.83
C ALA A 177 17.33 -10.17 0.35
N THR A 178 16.94 -8.91 0.26
CA THR A 178 16.04 -8.24 1.21
C THR A 178 15.09 -7.36 0.41
N THR A 179 13.84 -7.27 0.86
CA THR A 179 12.84 -6.38 0.27
C THR A 179 12.59 -5.21 1.22
N VAL A 180 12.62 -4.00 0.69
CA VAL A 180 12.33 -2.76 1.42
C VAL A 180 11.14 -2.06 0.77
N LEU A 181 10.31 -1.42 1.58
CA LEU A 181 9.28 -0.50 1.12
C LEU A 181 9.94 0.84 0.81
N VAL A 182 9.49 1.47 -0.25
CA VAL A 182 9.92 2.82 -0.64
C VAL A 182 8.70 3.70 -0.88
N ARG A 183 8.81 4.96 -0.44
CA ARG A 183 7.79 5.97 -0.63
C ARG A 183 8.46 7.31 -0.88
N PHE A 184 8.08 7.97 -1.96
CA PHE A 184 8.58 9.28 -2.36
C PHE A 184 7.36 10.16 -2.63
N ASP A 185 7.00 11.01 -1.69
CA ASP A 185 5.82 11.88 -1.74
C ASP A 185 6.13 13.23 -2.43
N GLU A 186 7.36 13.44 -2.87
CA GLU A 186 7.70 14.58 -3.69
C GLU A 186 7.08 14.48 -5.09
N PRO A 187 6.76 15.61 -5.75
CA PRO A 187 6.25 15.64 -7.11
C PRO A 187 7.34 15.30 -8.12
N LEU A 188 7.66 14.02 -8.25
CA LEU A 188 8.73 13.50 -9.10
C LEU A 188 8.32 13.38 -10.57
N LEU A 189 7.04 13.10 -10.82
CA LEU A 189 6.55 12.67 -12.12
C LEU A 189 5.30 13.45 -12.52
N ARG A 190 5.12 13.64 -13.84
CA ARG A 190 3.89 14.19 -14.38
C ARG A 190 3.55 13.59 -15.75
N VAL A 191 2.32 13.14 -15.93
CA VAL A 191 1.74 12.82 -17.24
C VAL A 191 1.13 14.10 -17.79
N ALA A 192 1.84 14.80 -18.67
CA ALA A 192 1.41 16.09 -19.18
C ALA A 192 0.27 15.94 -20.21
N GLN A 193 -0.78 16.74 -20.08
CA GLN A 193 -1.82 16.89 -21.08
C GLN A 193 -1.40 17.91 -22.13
N LEU A 194 -1.86 17.72 -23.36
CA LEU A 194 -1.65 18.69 -24.44
C LEU A 194 -2.44 19.97 -24.17
N ALA A 195 -1.82 21.09 -24.51
CA ALA A 195 -2.54 22.37 -24.55
C ALA A 195 -3.65 22.33 -25.62
N ILE A 196 -4.73 23.09 -25.39
CA ILE A 196 -5.89 23.16 -26.30
C ILE A 196 -5.51 23.46 -27.76
N HIS A 197 -4.42 24.20 -27.97
CA HIS A 197 -3.94 24.54 -29.32
C HIS A 197 -3.40 23.33 -30.09
N LEU A 198 -2.99 22.27 -29.37
CA LEU A 198 -2.45 21.03 -29.93
C LEU A 198 -3.53 19.92 -30.02
N ASP A 199 -4.63 20.07 -29.28
CA ASP A 199 -5.78 19.15 -29.28
C ASP A 199 -7.09 19.95 -29.19
N ARG A 200 -7.47 20.59 -30.30
CA ARG A 200 -8.64 21.48 -30.35
C ARG A 200 -9.98 20.80 -30.18
N ALA A 201 -10.03 19.50 -30.47
CA ALA A 201 -11.26 18.72 -30.38
C ALA A 201 -11.53 18.15 -28.97
N VAL A 202 -10.60 18.31 -28.04
CA VAL A 202 -10.69 17.69 -26.70
C VAL A 202 -11.98 18.04 -25.96
N ASN A 203 -12.49 19.27 -26.11
CA ASN A 203 -13.70 19.72 -25.43
C ASN A 203 -14.99 19.23 -26.11
N THR A 204 -14.93 18.76 -27.34
CA THR A 204 -16.08 18.23 -28.09
C THR A 204 -16.09 16.71 -28.15
N ASP A 205 -14.91 16.12 -28.40
CA ASP A 205 -14.76 14.68 -28.64
C ASP A 205 -14.27 13.92 -27.41
N GLY A 206 -13.89 14.65 -26.36
CA GLY A 206 -13.23 14.10 -25.19
C GLY A 206 -11.77 13.72 -25.44
N VAL A 207 -11.02 13.50 -24.37
CA VAL A 207 -9.62 13.06 -24.46
C VAL A 207 -9.56 11.57 -24.84
N LYS A 208 -8.75 11.24 -25.85
CA LYS A 208 -8.55 9.86 -26.31
C LYS A 208 -7.10 9.44 -26.03
N LEU A 209 -6.92 8.59 -25.02
CA LEU A 209 -5.61 8.17 -24.57
C LEU A 209 -5.27 6.75 -25.04
N ASN A 210 -4.03 6.60 -25.51
CA ASN A 210 -3.41 5.29 -25.69
C ASN A 210 -2.53 5.02 -24.47
N PRO A 211 -2.78 3.92 -23.72
CA PRO A 211 -2.03 3.62 -22.48
C PRO A 211 -0.52 3.56 -22.66
N GLN A 212 -0.04 3.02 -23.77
CA GLN A 212 1.39 2.83 -24.01
C GLN A 212 2.11 4.08 -24.55
N GLN A 213 1.37 4.98 -25.21
CA GLN A 213 1.96 6.14 -25.87
C GLN A 213 1.83 7.45 -25.11
N HIS A 214 0.75 7.59 -24.33
CA HIS A 214 0.37 8.87 -23.73
C HIS A 214 0.56 8.93 -22.21
N LEU A 215 0.80 7.78 -21.56
CA LEU A 215 0.87 7.73 -20.09
C LEU A 215 2.28 7.61 -19.52
N SER A 216 3.34 7.64 -20.37
CA SER A 216 4.72 7.67 -19.88
C SER A 216 4.99 9.02 -19.21
N PRO A 217 5.13 9.08 -17.87
CA PRO A 217 5.33 10.33 -17.18
C PRO A 217 6.72 10.93 -17.46
N ILE A 218 6.77 12.24 -17.48
CA ILE A 218 8.00 13.02 -17.50
C ILE A 218 8.57 13.04 -16.09
N TRP A 219 9.90 12.80 -15.96
CA TRP A 219 10.61 12.88 -14.68
C TRP A 219 11.92 13.65 -14.74
N GLY A 220 12.26 14.23 -15.89
CA GLY A 220 13.44 15.07 -16.03
C GLY A 220 13.65 15.60 -17.44
N LEU A 221 14.71 16.38 -17.60
CA LEU A 221 15.15 16.92 -18.88
C LEU A 221 16.39 16.16 -19.38
N GLY A 222 16.48 15.93 -20.68
CA GLY A 222 17.63 15.32 -21.35
C GLY A 222 17.25 14.59 -22.62
N ALA A 223 18.20 14.52 -23.53
CA ALA A 223 18.06 13.78 -24.79
C ALA A 223 18.28 12.27 -24.63
N GLU A 224 19.06 11.90 -23.61
CA GLU A 224 19.35 10.51 -23.28
C GLU A 224 18.42 10.02 -22.16
N PRO A 225 18.08 8.72 -22.13
CA PRO A 225 17.35 8.10 -21.04
C PRO A 225 17.99 8.38 -19.67
N GLY A 226 17.18 8.39 -18.60
CA GLY A 226 17.68 8.44 -17.23
C GLY A 226 18.30 7.10 -16.78
N ASP A 227 18.48 6.96 -15.50
CA ASP A 227 18.82 5.69 -14.84
C ASP A 227 17.96 5.53 -13.58
N PHE A 228 16.80 4.93 -13.74
CA PHE A 228 15.87 4.72 -12.64
C PHE A 228 16.43 3.78 -11.58
N THR A 229 17.25 2.79 -11.98
CA THR A 229 17.93 1.92 -11.03
C THR A 229 18.91 2.69 -10.14
N ALA A 230 19.69 3.61 -10.73
CA ALA A 230 20.61 4.45 -9.98
C ALA A 230 19.85 5.39 -9.03
N PHE A 231 18.71 5.96 -9.46
CA PHE A 231 17.85 6.76 -8.61
C PHE A 231 17.38 5.95 -7.38
N LEU A 232 16.84 4.74 -7.58
CA LEU A 232 16.42 3.89 -6.45
C LEU A 232 17.58 3.55 -5.52
N ALA A 233 18.75 3.22 -6.08
CA ALA A 233 19.94 2.88 -5.30
C ALA A 233 20.39 4.05 -4.41
N GLU A 234 20.41 5.28 -4.95
CA GLU A 234 20.74 6.50 -4.21
C GLU A 234 19.74 6.75 -3.08
N GLN A 235 18.45 6.63 -3.35
CA GLN A 235 17.40 6.86 -2.35
C GLN A 235 17.44 5.83 -1.20
N ILE A 236 17.81 4.59 -1.51
CA ILE A 236 17.92 3.50 -0.53
C ILE A 236 19.29 3.54 0.19
N GLY A 237 20.31 4.14 -0.42
CA GLY A 237 21.68 4.18 0.11
C GLY A 237 22.45 2.89 -0.15
N VAL A 238 22.28 2.28 -1.33
CA VAL A 238 22.98 1.05 -1.75
C VAL A 238 23.66 1.24 -3.11
N ASP A 239 24.56 0.33 -3.48
CA ASP A 239 25.12 0.33 -4.81
C ASP A 239 24.06 -0.02 -5.86
N ARG A 240 24.16 0.60 -7.04
CA ARG A 240 23.25 0.32 -8.17
C ARG A 240 23.19 -1.18 -8.52
N ALA A 241 24.30 -1.89 -8.40
CA ALA A 241 24.39 -3.33 -8.69
C ALA A 241 23.66 -4.20 -7.65
N ASP A 242 23.30 -3.64 -6.51
CA ASP A 242 22.59 -4.33 -5.44
C ASP A 242 21.07 -4.19 -5.56
N VAL A 243 20.57 -3.31 -6.42
CA VAL A 243 19.13 -3.26 -6.75
C VAL A 243 18.84 -4.42 -7.71
N LEU A 244 18.11 -5.43 -7.23
CA LEU A 244 17.80 -6.66 -7.97
C LEU A 244 16.47 -6.57 -8.74
N GLY A 245 15.55 -5.73 -8.28
CA GLY A 245 14.26 -5.54 -8.92
C GLY A 245 13.32 -4.70 -8.06
N TRP A 246 12.16 -4.36 -8.61
CA TRP A 246 11.17 -3.53 -7.91
C TRP A 246 9.74 -3.88 -8.34
N ASP A 247 8.80 -3.50 -7.48
CA ASP A 247 7.38 -3.42 -7.76
C ASP A 247 6.93 -2.05 -7.24
N VAL A 248 7.20 -1.02 -8.05
CA VAL A 248 6.99 0.39 -7.73
C VAL A 248 5.93 0.97 -8.65
N MET A 249 5.05 1.78 -8.10
CA MET A 249 3.93 2.40 -8.78
C MET A 249 3.82 3.87 -8.46
N THR A 250 3.12 4.59 -9.32
CA THR A 250 2.82 6.00 -9.08
C THR A 250 1.67 6.15 -8.10
N HIS A 251 1.70 7.22 -7.32
CA HIS A 251 0.57 7.70 -6.54
C HIS A 251 0.44 9.23 -6.65
N ASP A 252 -0.78 9.72 -6.45
CA ASP A 252 -1.05 11.16 -6.40
C ASP A 252 -0.49 11.74 -5.10
N VAL A 253 0.37 12.76 -5.20
CA VAL A 253 0.93 13.43 -4.01
C VAL A 253 -0.09 14.33 -3.30
N GLN A 254 -1.20 14.65 -3.96
CA GLN A 254 -2.33 15.25 -3.28
C GLN A 254 -2.96 14.24 -2.33
N GLY A 255 -2.64 14.34 -1.07
CA GLY A 255 -3.12 13.44 -0.04
C GLY A 255 -4.64 13.51 0.17
N PRO A 256 -5.22 12.49 0.83
CA PRO A 256 -6.61 12.50 1.24
C PRO A 256 -6.86 13.62 2.26
N GLN A 257 -8.03 14.27 2.17
CA GLN A 257 -8.37 15.41 3.03
C GLN A 257 -9.88 15.57 3.19
N ARG A 258 -10.26 16.38 4.17
CA ARG A 258 -11.65 16.84 4.30
C ARG A 258 -11.90 18.01 3.36
N ILE A 259 -13.01 17.95 2.63
CA ILE A 259 -13.48 19.01 1.74
C ILE A 259 -14.94 19.35 2.02
N GLY A 260 -15.42 20.44 1.44
CA GLY A 260 -16.77 20.99 1.65
C GLY A 260 -16.72 22.25 2.53
N ALA A 261 -17.79 23.03 2.49
CA ALA A 261 -17.90 24.26 3.26
C ALA A 261 -17.81 24.01 4.78
N GLU A 262 -18.38 22.89 5.24
CA GLU A 262 -18.39 22.45 6.64
C GLU A 262 -17.37 21.29 6.85
N ARG A 263 -16.50 21.01 5.88
CA ARG A 263 -15.55 19.89 5.92
C ARG A 263 -16.22 18.52 6.09
N GLU A 264 -17.40 18.35 5.53
CA GLU A 264 -18.29 17.21 5.71
C GLU A 264 -17.95 16.00 4.84
N PHE A 265 -17.10 16.17 3.80
CA PHE A 265 -16.70 15.10 2.90
C PHE A 265 -15.24 14.69 3.15
N VAL A 266 -14.93 13.43 2.92
CA VAL A 266 -13.57 12.92 2.75
C VAL A 266 -13.32 12.70 1.26
N ALA A 267 -12.25 13.28 0.73
CA ALA A 267 -11.82 13.11 -0.64
C ALA A 267 -10.38 12.60 -0.69
N GLY A 268 -10.11 11.65 -1.56
CA GLY A 268 -8.78 11.09 -1.76
C GLY A 268 -8.79 9.95 -2.77
N GLY A 269 -7.63 9.61 -3.29
CA GLY A 269 -7.44 8.40 -4.10
C GLY A 269 -7.54 7.13 -3.27
N ARG A 270 -7.68 5.99 -3.94
CA ARG A 270 -7.63 4.63 -3.35
C ARG A 270 -8.72 4.33 -2.32
N MET A 271 -9.81 5.10 -2.29
CA MET A 271 -10.97 4.82 -1.44
C MET A 271 -11.53 3.42 -1.71
N ASP A 272 -11.56 3.04 -2.96
CA ASP A 272 -11.73 1.67 -3.43
C ASP A 272 -10.34 0.99 -3.46
N ASN A 273 -10.02 -0.01 -2.60
CA ASN A 273 -10.95 -0.49 -1.58
C ASN A 273 -10.42 -0.24 -0.15
N LEU A 274 -9.47 0.70 0.01
CA LEU A 274 -8.82 0.99 1.29
C LEU A 274 -9.80 1.49 2.38
N ALA A 275 -10.94 2.07 2.01
CA ALA A 275 -11.96 2.41 2.98
C ALA A 275 -12.55 1.16 3.66
N THR A 276 -12.80 0.10 2.89
CA THR A 276 -13.26 -1.19 3.43
C THR A 276 -12.13 -1.90 4.18
N SER A 277 -10.89 -1.82 3.70
CA SER A 277 -9.71 -2.38 4.38
C SER A 277 -9.51 -1.75 5.76
N PHE A 278 -9.61 -0.41 5.86
CA PHE A 278 -9.59 0.30 7.14
C PHE A 278 -10.74 -0.11 8.05
N ALA A 279 -11.98 -0.08 7.53
CA ALA A 279 -13.17 -0.43 8.30
C ALA A 279 -13.13 -1.87 8.81
N GLY A 280 -12.69 -2.82 7.97
CA GLY A 280 -12.52 -4.23 8.34
C GLY A 280 -11.45 -4.43 9.41
N THR A 281 -10.30 -3.75 9.29
CA THR A 281 -9.23 -3.79 10.30
C THR A 281 -9.74 -3.27 11.65
N ARG A 282 -10.41 -2.13 11.67
CA ARG A 282 -11.01 -1.57 12.89
C ARG A 282 -12.09 -2.50 13.47
N ALA A 283 -12.98 -3.02 12.63
CA ALA A 283 -14.04 -3.92 13.06
C ALA A 283 -13.51 -5.22 13.68
N LEU A 284 -12.41 -5.78 13.14
CA LEU A 284 -11.75 -6.95 13.73
C LEU A 284 -11.20 -6.62 15.12
N ILE A 285 -10.50 -5.49 15.28
CA ILE A 285 -9.95 -5.03 16.56
C ILE A 285 -11.10 -4.83 17.57
N ASP A 286 -12.11 -4.06 17.18
CA ASP A 286 -13.26 -3.76 18.06
C ASP A 286 -14.03 -5.04 18.45
N ALA A 287 -14.14 -6.02 17.57
CA ALA A 287 -14.76 -7.31 17.86
C ALA A 287 -13.97 -8.15 18.89
N CYS A 288 -12.65 -8.02 18.90
CA CYS A 288 -11.79 -8.69 19.89
C CYS A 288 -11.87 -8.00 21.27
N ASP A 289 -11.93 -6.65 21.28
CA ASP A 289 -11.93 -5.84 22.51
C ASP A 289 -13.31 -5.69 23.14
N ALA A 290 -14.38 -5.86 22.36
CA ALA A 290 -15.74 -5.78 22.86
C ALA A 290 -15.98 -6.82 23.99
N PRO A 291 -16.70 -6.48 25.07
CA PRO A 291 -17.15 -7.46 26.05
C PRO A 291 -17.89 -8.60 25.32
N ALA A 292 -17.75 -9.84 25.80
CA ALA A 292 -18.52 -10.95 25.25
C ALA A 292 -20.01 -10.57 25.18
N VAL A 293 -20.50 -10.28 23.98
CA VAL A 293 -21.86 -9.80 23.77
C VAL A 293 -22.81 -10.95 24.08
N ASN A 294 -23.56 -10.79 25.16
CA ASN A 294 -24.69 -11.59 25.61
C ASN A 294 -24.40 -13.03 26.01
N ALA A 295 -24.32 -13.26 27.30
CA ALA A 295 -24.52 -14.57 27.92
C ALA A 295 -25.85 -15.26 27.52
N THR A 296 -26.67 -14.62 26.69
CA THR A 296 -27.94 -15.12 26.16
C THR A 296 -27.85 -15.66 24.72
N ALA A 297 -26.73 -15.43 24.01
CA ALA A 297 -26.50 -16.05 22.70
C ALA A 297 -26.14 -17.55 22.92
N THR A 298 -27.06 -18.43 22.63
CA THR A 298 -26.94 -19.86 22.86
C THR A 298 -26.06 -20.64 21.87
N GLY A 299 -25.05 -19.99 21.27
CA GLY A 299 -24.17 -20.63 20.29
C GLY A 299 -22.70 -20.21 20.45
N PRO A 300 -21.75 -21.01 19.88
CA PRO A 300 -20.35 -20.67 19.89
C PRO A 300 -20.13 -19.31 19.15
N GLN A 301 -19.29 -18.46 19.74
CA GLN A 301 -18.90 -17.21 19.10
C GLN A 301 -18.06 -17.54 17.86
N PRO A 302 -18.37 -17.00 16.68
CA PRO A 302 -17.58 -17.26 15.48
C PRO A 302 -16.18 -16.66 15.61
N ILE A 303 -15.20 -17.30 14.97
CA ILE A 303 -13.86 -16.75 14.83
C ILE A 303 -13.93 -15.57 13.87
N PRO A 304 -13.67 -14.34 14.32
CA PRO A 304 -13.60 -13.20 13.41
C PRO A 304 -12.34 -13.33 12.56
N LEU A 305 -12.49 -13.14 11.25
CA LEU A 305 -11.42 -13.25 10.28
C LEU A 305 -11.52 -12.12 9.26
N LEU A 306 -10.43 -11.40 9.09
CA LEU A 306 -10.25 -10.36 8.06
C LEU A 306 -9.30 -10.87 6.99
N VAL A 307 -9.65 -10.64 5.73
CA VAL A 307 -8.77 -10.91 4.60
C VAL A 307 -8.70 -9.67 3.72
N LEU A 308 -7.51 -9.17 3.53
CA LEU A 308 -7.19 -8.09 2.61
C LEU A 308 -6.40 -8.69 1.45
N PHE A 309 -6.99 -8.70 0.26
CA PHE A 309 -6.38 -9.29 -0.92
C PHE A 309 -5.60 -8.25 -1.73
N ASP A 310 -4.48 -8.65 -2.30
CA ASP A 310 -3.81 -7.92 -3.40
C ASP A 310 -4.33 -8.45 -4.74
N HIS A 311 -4.03 -7.75 -5.84
CA HIS A 311 -4.36 -8.14 -7.21
C HIS A 311 -5.86 -8.30 -7.53
N ALA A 312 -6.75 -7.71 -6.74
CA ALA A 312 -8.18 -7.69 -7.03
C ALA A 312 -8.46 -6.91 -8.33
N GLU A 313 -7.81 -5.78 -8.52
CA GLU A 313 -7.87 -4.95 -9.73
C GLU A 313 -7.30 -5.67 -10.97
N GLY A 314 -6.43 -6.65 -10.77
CA GLY A 314 -5.82 -7.49 -11.81
C GLY A 314 -6.56 -8.80 -12.09
N GLY A 315 -7.77 -9.01 -11.51
CA GLY A 315 -8.61 -10.19 -11.75
C GLY A 315 -8.43 -11.34 -10.73
N SER A 316 -7.74 -11.11 -9.63
CA SER A 316 -7.66 -12.02 -8.44
C SER A 316 -7.06 -13.41 -8.70
N THR A 317 -6.39 -13.66 -9.82
CA THR A 317 -5.90 -15.00 -10.21
C THR A 317 -4.45 -15.29 -9.83
N SER A 318 -3.77 -14.35 -9.15
CA SER A 318 -2.41 -14.54 -8.66
C SER A 318 -2.38 -15.26 -7.31
N GLU A 319 -1.18 -15.62 -6.85
CA GLU A 319 -0.97 -16.25 -5.53
C GLU A 319 -1.38 -15.36 -4.33
N ARG A 320 -1.70 -14.09 -4.57
CA ARG A 320 -2.12 -13.09 -3.58
C ARG A 320 -3.59 -12.70 -3.70
N GLY A 321 -4.22 -13.04 -4.83
CA GLY A 321 -5.61 -12.71 -5.11
C GLY A 321 -6.62 -13.59 -4.37
N ALA A 322 -7.89 -13.21 -4.44
CA ALA A 322 -8.99 -13.92 -3.80
C ALA A 322 -9.19 -15.35 -4.35
N ASN A 323 -8.71 -15.66 -5.56
CA ASN A 323 -8.74 -17.00 -6.15
C ASN A 323 -7.49 -17.83 -5.82
N SER A 324 -6.64 -17.39 -4.91
CA SER A 324 -5.43 -18.10 -4.49
C SER A 324 -5.71 -19.11 -3.36
N THR A 325 -4.63 -19.75 -2.93
CA THR A 325 -4.60 -20.61 -1.73
C THR A 325 -4.23 -19.83 -0.47
N LEU A 326 -4.53 -18.54 -0.39
CA LEU A 326 -4.25 -17.71 0.77
C LEU A 326 -5.21 -18.02 1.94
N LEU A 327 -6.43 -18.52 1.63
CA LEU A 327 -7.44 -18.98 2.59
C LEU A 327 -7.57 -20.49 2.55
#